data_de6f77500dce8889519858260b05bd33
#
_entry.id   de6f77500dce8889519858260b05bd33
#
_cell.length_a   1.000
_cell.length_b   1.000
_cell.length_c   1.000
_cell.angle_alpha   90.00
_cell.angle_beta   90.00
_cell.angle_gamma   90.00
#
_symmetry.space_group_name_H-M   'P 1'
#
loop_
_entity.id
_entity.type
_entity.pdbx_description
1 polymer ?
#
loop_
_entity_poly.entity_id
_entity_poly.type
_entity_poly.pdbx_seq_one_letter_code
_entity_poly.pdbx_strand_id
1 'polypeptide(L)'
;MTLAQFLSAFGIVFLAELGDKTQLTAMTLATHYPWKKIFIGIAAAFALLNLAAVFVGKLLFAFLPLFWIKLLSAGLFLFFGINSLLEKSFDEHEEEEEERRFARKGPIVTAFFMILLAELGDKTQLVTASLAAQQPHPLVVFLGSTLALWSVSLIGIFLGRQLTRFVPLFYIHRAAGVLFLVFAAGITWQAFTG
;
A
#
# COMPACT_ATOMS: atom_id res chain seq x y z
N MET A 1 15.19 -18.41 0.01
CA MET A 1 13.81 -18.21 -0.46
C MET A 1 13.09 -17.11 0.32
N THR A 2 13.16 -17.08 1.64
CA THR A 2 12.46 -16.06 2.48
C THR A 2 12.91 -14.60 2.24
N LEU A 3 14.20 -14.35 1.98
CA LEU A 3 14.71 -12.99 1.69
C LEU A 3 14.16 -12.46 0.36
N ALA A 4 14.12 -13.26 -0.68
CA ALA A 4 13.56 -12.85 -1.98
C ALA A 4 12.05 -12.52 -1.86
N GLN A 5 11.30 -13.29 -1.07
CA GLN A 5 9.89 -13.04 -0.79
C GLN A 5 9.68 -11.74 -0.01
N PHE A 6 10.53 -11.48 0.98
CA PHE A 6 10.53 -10.22 1.72
C PHE A 6 10.81 -9.03 0.80
N LEU A 7 11.89 -9.11 0.01
CA LEU A 7 12.29 -8.03 -0.89
C LEU A 7 11.25 -7.77 -1.97
N SER A 8 10.60 -8.80 -2.51
CA SER A 8 9.52 -8.62 -3.48
C SER A 8 8.30 -7.96 -2.85
N ALA A 9 7.84 -8.42 -1.68
CA ALA A 9 6.72 -7.81 -0.98
C ALA A 9 7.04 -6.35 -0.58
N PHE A 10 8.22 -6.10 -0.02
CA PHE A 10 8.67 -4.76 0.32
C PHE A 10 8.74 -3.86 -0.91
N GLY A 11 9.43 -4.30 -1.97
CA GLY A 11 9.65 -3.47 -3.16
C GLY A 11 8.36 -3.14 -3.90
N ILE A 12 7.48 -4.13 -4.09
CA ILE A 12 6.19 -3.93 -4.77
C ILE A 12 5.33 -2.93 -4.00
N VAL A 13 5.14 -3.16 -2.70
CA VAL A 13 4.28 -2.30 -1.86
C VAL A 13 4.91 -0.91 -1.71
N PHE A 14 6.23 -0.82 -1.52
CA PHE A 14 6.95 0.45 -1.42
C PHE A 14 6.75 1.32 -2.67
N LEU A 15 6.94 0.72 -3.87
CA LEU A 15 6.79 1.45 -5.13
C LEU A 15 5.33 1.78 -5.44
N ALA A 16 4.39 0.92 -5.02
CA ALA A 16 2.97 1.15 -5.18
C ALA A 16 2.44 2.33 -4.37
N GLU A 17 3.02 2.55 -3.18
CA GLU A 17 2.61 3.60 -2.24
C GLU A 17 3.47 4.85 -2.32
N LEU A 18 4.61 4.79 -3.01
CA LEU A 18 5.45 5.98 -3.14
C LEU A 18 4.71 7.06 -3.93
N GLY A 19 4.46 8.20 -3.29
CA GLY A 19 3.72 9.32 -3.89
C GLY A 19 2.20 9.22 -3.82
N ASP A 20 1.64 8.22 -3.16
CA ASP A 20 0.20 8.09 -3.00
C ASP A 20 -0.37 9.08 -1.96
N LYS A 21 -1.71 9.20 -1.93
CA LYS A 21 -2.47 10.08 -1.01
C LYS A 21 -2.05 9.93 0.45
N THR A 22 -1.80 8.71 0.91
CA THR A 22 -1.37 8.42 2.28
C THR A 22 -0.07 9.10 2.66
N GLN A 23 0.87 9.22 1.72
CA GLN A 23 2.11 9.95 1.94
C GLN A 23 1.85 11.44 2.12
N LEU A 24 0.92 12.01 1.36
CA LEU A 24 0.50 13.42 1.49
C LEU A 24 -0.24 13.64 2.81
N THR A 25 -1.17 12.77 3.17
CA THR A 25 -1.88 12.79 4.47
C THR A 25 -0.90 12.74 5.65
N ALA A 26 0.08 11.84 5.60
CA ALA A 26 1.12 11.74 6.63
C ALA A 26 1.94 13.04 6.75
N MET A 27 2.27 13.65 5.61
CA MET A 27 2.97 14.95 5.55
C MET A 27 2.12 16.06 6.17
N THR A 28 0.85 16.19 5.77
CA THR A 28 -0.09 17.20 6.27
C THR A 28 -0.28 17.07 7.78
N LEU A 29 -0.58 15.88 8.28
CA LEU A 29 -0.74 15.64 9.71
C LEU A 29 0.54 15.97 10.50
N ALA A 30 1.72 15.70 9.95
CA ALA A 30 2.98 16.01 10.60
C ALA A 30 3.30 17.52 10.67
N THR A 31 2.60 18.37 9.91
CA THR A 31 2.69 19.84 10.06
C THR A 31 1.90 20.34 11.25
N HIS A 32 0.78 19.67 11.61
CA HIS A 32 -0.12 20.08 12.68
C HIS A 32 0.16 19.39 14.02
N TYR A 33 0.78 18.22 14.00
CA TYR A 33 0.96 17.37 15.19
C TYR A 33 2.40 16.84 15.30
N PRO A 34 2.83 16.43 16.52
CA PRO A 34 4.15 15.83 16.73
C PRO A 34 4.31 14.54 15.91
N TRP A 35 5.29 14.51 15.02
CA TRP A 35 5.52 13.44 14.05
C TRP A 35 5.56 12.02 14.65
N LYS A 36 6.11 11.84 15.86
CA LYS A 36 6.16 10.54 16.53
C LYS A 36 4.77 9.98 16.82
N LYS A 37 3.83 10.86 17.24
CA LYS A 37 2.45 10.46 17.52
C LYS A 37 1.72 10.11 16.23
N ILE A 38 1.94 10.89 15.18
CA ILE A 38 1.38 10.61 13.85
C ILE A 38 1.90 9.28 13.33
N PHE A 39 3.21 9.06 13.37
CA PHE A 39 3.80 7.80 12.91
C PHE A 39 3.26 6.58 13.68
N ILE A 40 3.08 6.67 15.01
CA ILE A 40 2.50 5.56 15.80
C ILE A 40 1.07 5.24 15.31
N GLY A 41 0.23 6.24 15.07
CA GLY A 41 -1.12 6.04 14.56
C GLY A 41 -1.13 5.38 13.18
N ILE A 42 -0.34 5.91 12.25
CA ILE A 42 -0.16 5.38 10.89
C ILE A 42 0.36 3.94 10.94
N ALA A 43 1.40 3.70 11.72
CA ALA A 43 2.04 2.39 11.83
C ALA A 43 1.07 1.32 12.38
N ALA A 44 0.24 1.69 13.35
CA ALA A 44 -0.78 0.79 13.89
C ALA A 44 -1.89 0.49 12.85
N ALA A 45 -2.34 1.50 12.10
CA ALA A 45 -3.33 1.32 11.04
C ALA A 45 -2.81 0.36 9.95
N PHE A 46 -1.62 0.61 9.43
CA PHE A 46 -1.01 -0.25 8.40
C PHE A 46 -0.73 -1.67 8.90
N ALA A 47 -0.26 -1.84 10.13
CA ALA A 47 -0.07 -3.18 10.70
C ALA A 47 -1.40 -3.94 10.78
N LEU A 48 -2.49 -3.29 11.19
CA LEU A 48 -3.81 -3.89 11.24
C LEU A 48 -4.33 -4.26 9.84
N LEU A 49 -4.23 -3.34 8.89
CA LEU A 49 -4.68 -3.54 7.51
C LEU A 49 -3.90 -4.65 6.81
N ASN A 50 -2.58 -4.68 6.95
CA ASN A 50 -1.75 -5.75 6.38
C ASN A 50 -1.99 -7.11 7.05
N LEU A 51 -2.24 -7.13 8.36
CA LEU A 51 -2.60 -8.36 9.06
C LEU A 51 -3.90 -8.93 8.49
N ALA A 52 -4.91 -8.09 8.31
CA ALA A 52 -6.18 -8.47 7.68
C ALA A 52 -5.97 -8.95 6.24
N ALA A 53 -5.19 -8.22 5.43
CA ALA A 53 -4.90 -8.59 4.05
C ALA A 53 -4.18 -9.95 3.94
N VAL A 54 -3.18 -10.20 4.79
CA VAL A 54 -2.46 -11.48 4.83
C VAL A 54 -3.38 -12.62 5.28
N PHE A 55 -4.25 -12.37 6.25
CA PHE A 55 -5.25 -13.36 6.69
C PHE A 55 -6.22 -13.72 5.56
N VAL A 56 -6.76 -12.73 4.86
CA VAL A 56 -7.60 -12.94 3.68
C VAL A 56 -6.86 -13.70 2.58
N GLY A 57 -5.63 -13.32 2.28
CA GLY A 57 -4.79 -14.01 1.30
C GLY A 57 -4.57 -15.47 1.64
N LYS A 58 -4.25 -15.78 2.91
CA LYS A 58 -4.11 -17.16 3.38
C LYS A 58 -5.42 -17.95 3.30
N LEU A 59 -6.54 -17.31 3.59
CA LEU A 59 -7.86 -17.91 3.47
C LEU A 59 -8.19 -18.26 2.01
N LEU A 60 -7.91 -17.35 1.08
CA LEU A 60 -8.06 -17.59 -0.37
C LEU A 60 -7.25 -18.82 -0.82
N PHE A 61 -5.99 -18.92 -0.36
CA PHE A 61 -5.14 -20.08 -0.66
C PHE A 61 -5.72 -21.40 -0.14
N ALA A 62 -6.43 -21.38 0.98
CA ALA A 62 -7.04 -22.58 1.55
C ALA A 62 -8.26 -23.09 0.76
N PHE A 63 -8.98 -22.20 0.06
CA PHE A 63 -10.22 -22.54 -0.63
C PHE A 63 -10.10 -22.57 -2.16
N LEU A 64 -9.11 -21.90 -2.74
CA LEU A 64 -8.96 -21.77 -4.19
C LEU A 64 -7.70 -22.47 -4.69
N PRO A 65 -7.78 -23.19 -5.82
CA PRO A 65 -6.60 -23.68 -6.52
C PRO A 65 -5.64 -22.53 -6.90
N LEU A 66 -4.33 -22.79 -6.81
CA LEU A 66 -3.29 -21.80 -7.06
C LEU A 66 -3.42 -21.11 -8.44
N PHE A 67 -3.90 -21.85 -9.45
CA PHE A 67 -4.18 -21.31 -10.77
C PHE A 67 -5.14 -20.11 -10.73
N TRP A 68 -6.27 -20.25 -10.03
CA TRP A 68 -7.27 -19.18 -9.92
C TRP A 68 -6.75 -18.00 -9.09
N ILE A 69 -5.95 -18.27 -8.06
CA ILE A 69 -5.30 -17.22 -7.26
C ILE A 69 -4.34 -16.41 -8.13
N LYS A 70 -3.50 -17.07 -8.92
CA LYS A 70 -2.59 -16.42 -9.88
C LYS A 70 -3.37 -15.59 -10.90
N LEU A 71 -4.44 -16.14 -11.47
CA LEU A 71 -5.25 -15.44 -12.48
C LEU A 71 -5.95 -14.20 -11.89
N LEU A 72 -6.54 -14.34 -10.69
CA LEU A 72 -7.16 -13.22 -9.97
C LEU A 72 -6.13 -12.14 -9.63
N SER A 73 -4.96 -12.54 -9.12
CA SER A 73 -3.85 -11.63 -8.83
C SER A 73 -3.39 -10.89 -10.08
N ALA A 74 -3.21 -11.61 -11.20
CA ALA A 74 -2.82 -10.99 -12.47
C ALA A 74 -3.85 -9.96 -12.93
N GLY A 75 -5.15 -10.27 -12.80
CA GLY A 75 -6.24 -9.36 -13.10
C GLY A 75 -6.22 -8.09 -12.24
N LEU A 76 -5.97 -8.24 -10.93
CA LEU A 76 -5.84 -7.11 -10.00
C LEU A 76 -4.62 -6.24 -10.35
N PHE A 77 -3.46 -6.84 -10.58
CA PHE A 77 -2.27 -6.10 -10.99
C PHE A 77 -2.46 -5.38 -12.33
N LEU A 78 -3.15 -6.01 -13.28
CA LEU A 78 -3.51 -5.38 -14.57
C LEU A 78 -4.43 -4.18 -14.35
N PHE A 79 -5.47 -4.34 -13.54
CA PHE A 79 -6.43 -3.28 -13.21
C PHE A 79 -5.73 -2.08 -12.56
N PHE A 80 -4.94 -2.32 -11.51
CA PHE A 80 -4.22 -1.24 -10.83
C PHE A 80 -3.12 -0.63 -11.69
N GLY A 81 -2.47 -1.43 -12.54
CA GLY A 81 -1.49 -0.92 -13.50
C GLY A 81 -2.11 0.08 -14.47
N ILE A 82 -3.25 -0.27 -15.07
CA ILE A 82 -3.99 0.62 -15.98
C ILE A 82 -4.48 1.85 -15.21
N ASN A 83 -5.07 1.67 -14.04
CA ASN A 83 -5.62 2.76 -13.24
C ASN A 83 -4.54 3.76 -12.84
N SER A 84 -3.39 3.29 -12.37
CA SER A 84 -2.25 4.14 -12.00
C SER A 84 -1.65 4.91 -13.18
N LEU A 85 -1.77 4.38 -14.40
CA LEU A 85 -1.37 5.11 -15.62
C LEU A 85 -2.38 6.18 -16.03
N LEU A 86 -3.66 6.02 -15.66
CA LEU A 86 -4.76 6.93 -16.02
C LEU A 86 -5.08 7.97 -14.93
N GLU A 87 -4.52 7.82 -13.74
CA GLU A 87 -4.83 8.65 -12.56
C GLU A 87 -4.44 10.12 -12.78
N LYS A 88 -5.39 11.02 -12.55
CA LYS A 88 -5.29 12.43 -12.97
C LYS A 88 -5.14 13.45 -11.85
N SER A 89 -5.29 13.19 -10.60
CA SER A 89 -5.09 14.13 -9.47
C SER A 89 -5.87 13.72 -8.20
N PHE A 90 -5.37 14.13 -7.05
CA PHE A 90 -5.98 13.91 -5.73
C PHE A 90 -6.97 15.01 -5.39
N ASP A 91 -8.08 14.65 -4.71
CA ASP A 91 -9.02 15.60 -4.11
C ASP A 91 -8.59 15.88 -2.65
N GLU A 92 -8.06 17.10 -2.40
CA GLU A 92 -7.59 17.54 -1.08
C GLU A 92 -8.74 17.87 -0.11
N HIS A 93 -9.96 18.07 -0.60
CA HIS A 93 -11.09 18.53 0.22
C HIS A 93 -11.68 17.47 1.16
N GLU A 94 -11.67 16.18 0.78
CA GLU A 94 -12.20 15.11 1.61
C GLU A 94 -11.33 14.86 2.85
N GLU A 95 -10.02 15.02 2.75
CA GLU A 95 -9.07 14.80 3.85
C GLU A 95 -9.22 15.83 4.97
N GLU A 96 -9.52 17.10 4.66
CA GLU A 96 -9.69 18.15 5.67
C GLU A 96 -10.94 17.92 6.54
N GLU A 97 -12.03 17.40 5.97
CA GLU A 97 -13.24 17.09 6.73
C GLU A 97 -13.03 15.91 7.68
N GLU A 98 -12.33 14.88 7.25
CA GLU A 98 -12.00 13.72 8.09
C GLU A 98 -11.03 14.12 9.23
N GLU A 99 -10.04 14.95 8.96
CA GLU A 99 -9.13 15.46 9.99
C GLU A 99 -9.90 16.19 11.09
N ARG A 100 -10.81 17.10 10.74
CA ARG A 100 -11.65 17.86 11.70
C ARG A 100 -12.53 16.93 12.56
N ARG A 101 -13.03 15.83 11.99
CA ARG A 101 -13.85 14.86 12.68
C ARG A 101 -13.10 14.12 13.79
N PHE A 102 -11.82 13.79 13.56
CA PHE A 102 -11.00 13.03 14.49
C PHE A 102 -10.08 13.88 15.36
N ALA A 103 -9.83 15.15 15.02
CA ALA A 103 -8.92 16.05 15.72
C ALA A 103 -9.13 16.12 17.23
N ARG A 104 -10.40 16.02 17.70
CA ARG A 104 -10.76 16.02 19.12
C ARG A 104 -10.28 14.79 19.88
N LYS A 105 -9.95 13.68 19.21
CA LYS A 105 -9.54 12.41 19.83
C LYS A 105 -8.03 12.28 20.04
N GLY A 106 -7.28 13.29 19.63
CA GLY A 106 -5.82 13.34 19.75
C GLY A 106 -5.07 12.73 18.54
N PRO A 107 -3.80 13.11 18.36
CA PRO A 107 -3.06 12.90 17.11
C PRO A 107 -2.85 11.43 16.71
N ILE A 108 -2.67 10.52 17.69
CA ILE A 108 -2.51 9.08 17.37
C ILE A 108 -3.81 8.51 16.81
N VAL A 109 -4.95 8.82 17.46
CA VAL A 109 -6.26 8.32 17.06
C VAL A 109 -6.67 8.93 15.72
N THR A 110 -6.40 10.22 15.52
CA THR A 110 -6.66 10.91 14.25
C THR A 110 -5.91 10.23 13.11
N ALA A 111 -4.58 10.09 13.23
CA ALA A 111 -3.77 9.46 12.21
C ALA A 111 -4.17 8.00 11.96
N PHE A 112 -4.49 7.25 13.01
CA PHE A 112 -4.94 5.87 12.90
C PHE A 112 -6.21 5.75 12.06
N PHE A 113 -7.26 6.51 12.41
CA PHE A 113 -8.54 6.39 11.71
C PHE A 113 -8.52 7.00 10.31
N MET A 114 -7.79 8.09 10.08
CA MET A 114 -7.63 8.66 8.75
C MET A 114 -6.98 7.65 7.81
N ILE A 115 -5.85 7.05 8.21
CA ILE A 115 -5.18 6.03 7.39
C ILE A 115 -6.03 4.77 7.27
N LEU A 116 -6.67 4.33 8.35
CA LEU A 116 -7.53 3.15 8.31
C LEU A 116 -8.66 3.30 7.28
N LEU A 117 -9.34 4.45 7.28
CA LEU A 117 -10.46 4.71 6.35
C LEU A 117 -9.97 4.95 4.92
N ALA A 118 -8.91 5.72 4.75
CA ALA A 118 -8.34 6.03 3.44
C ALA A 118 -7.83 4.79 2.70
N GLU A 119 -7.28 3.83 3.46
CA GLU A 119 -6.65 2.62 2.91
C GLU A 119 -7.52 1.38 2.95
N LEU A 120 -8.70 1.43 3.58
CA LEU A 120 -9.58 0.28 3.70
C LEU A 120 -10.10 -0.13 2.30
N GLY A 121 -9.64 -1.30 1.82
CA GLY A 121 -9.98 -1.81 0.48
C GLY A 121 -9.12 -1.27 -0.65
N ASP A 122 -8.05 -0.53 -0.36
CA ASP A 122 -7.17 0.01 -1.39
C ASP A 122 -6.28 -1.05 -2.08
N LYS A 123 -5.64 -0.64 -3.18
CA LYS A 123 -4.75 -1.46 -4.04
C LYS A 123 -3.71 -2.25 -3.26
N THR A 124 -3.08 -1.65 -2.25
CA THR A 124 -2.01 -2.30 -1.48
C THR A 124 -2.50 -3.43 -0.60
N GLN A 125 -3.72 -3.39 -0.07
CA GLN A 125 -4.30 -4.52 0.63
C GLN A 125 -4.54 -5.71 -0.31
N LEU A 126 -5.07 -5.45 -1.50
CA LEU A 126 -5.31 -6.50 -2.50
C LEU A 126 -3.99 -7.09 -3.02
N VAL A 127 -2.98 -6.25 -3.24
CA VAL A 127 -1.61 -6.68 -3.59
C VAL A 127 -1.02 -7.54 -2.47
N THR A 128 -1.08 -7.09 -1.22
CA THR A 128 -0.57 -7.84 -0.06
C THR A 128 -1.28 -9.17 0.11
N ALA A 129 -2.61 -9.20 -0.01
CA ALA A 129 -3.41 -10.44 0.03
C ALA A 129 -3.02 -11.40 -1.09
N SER A 130 -2.86 -10.90 -2.32
CA SER A 130 -2.43 -11.68 -3.48
C SER A 130 -1.04 -12.29 -3.29
N LEU A 131 -0.09 -11.51 -2.77
CA LEU A 131 1.26 -12.00 -2.45
C LEU A 131 1.22 -13.04 -1.34
N ALA A 132 0.44 -12.82 -0.28
CA ALA A 132 0.30 -13.76 0.83
C ALA A 132 -0.37 -15.08 0.41
N ALA A 133 -1.33 -15.03 -0.53
CA ALA A 133 -1.97 -16.20 -1.09
C ALA A 133 -1.00 -17.08 -1.91
N GLN A 134 -0.02 -16.48 -2.58
CA GLN A 134 0.93 -17.17 -3.46
C GLN A 134 2.20 -17.65 -2.74
N GLN A 135 2.45 -17.18 -1.52
CA GLN A 135 3.72 -17.44 -0.81
C GLN A 135 3.54 -18.44 0.33
N PRO A 136 4.48 -19.39 0.51
CA PRO A 136 4.42 -20.37 1.60
C PRO A 136 4.57 -19.75 2.99
N HIS A 137 5.16 -18.55 3.08
CA HIS A 137 5.44 -17.86 4.33
C HIS A 137 4.72 -16.50 4.41
N PRO A 138 3.42 -16.45 4.73
CA PRO A 138 2.64 -15.20 4.73
C PRO A 138 3.15 -14.16 5.74
N LEU A 139 3.81 -14.58 6.83
CA LEU A 139 4.44 -13.65 7.78
C LEU A 139 5.57 -12.83 7.15
N VAL A 140 6.30 -13.40 6.19
CA VAL A 140 7.36 -12.68 5.48
C VAL A 140 6.76 -11.59 4.59
N VAL A 141 5.61 -11.87 3.97
CA VAL A 141 4.85 -10.88 3.20
C VAL A 141 4.32 -9.78 4.13
N PHE A 142 3.75 -10.15 5.28
CA PHE A 142 3.31 -9.18 6.30
C PHE A 142 4.43 -8.23 6.71
N LEU A 143 5.60 -8.76 7.05
CA LEU A 143 6.74 -7.92 7.47
C LEU A 143 7.23 -7.04 6.32
N GLY A 144 7.38 -7.59 5.11
CA GLY A 144 7.82 -6.83 3.95
C GLY A 144 6.88 -5.68 3.60
N SER A 145 5.57 -5.95 3.48
CA SER A 145 4.58 -4.94 3.15
C SER A 145 4.42 -3.90 4.26
N THR A 146 4.42 -4.32 5.53
CA THR A 146 4.28 -3.39 6.66
C THR A 146 5.49 -2.46 6.77
N LEU A 147 6.72 -2.98 6.64
CA LEU A 147 7.93 -2.16 6.65
C LEU A 147 8.00 -1.23 5.43
N ALA A 148 7.50 -1.65 4.28
CA ALA A 148 7.38 -0.78 3.10
C ALA A 148 6.48 0.43 3.41
N LEU A 149 5.26 0.20 3.91
CA LEU A 149 4.30 1.25 4.26
C LEU A 149 4.83 2.18 5.36
N TRP A 150 5.50 1.64 6.37
CA TRP A 150 6.15 2.45 7.40
C TRP A 150 7.27 3.32 6.82
N SER A 151 8.05 2.78 5.89
CA SER A 151 9.13 3.53 5.22
C SER A 151 8.57 4.67 4.37
N VAL A 152 7.52 4.40 3.57
CA VAL A 152 6.84 5.43 2.76
C VAL A 152 6.25 6.51 3.66
N SER A 153 5.62 6.14 4.78
CA SER A 153 5.05 7.08 5.74
C SER A 153 6.12 7.98 6.37
N LEU A 154 7.28 7.42 6.75
CA LEU A 154 8.40 8.20 7.26
C LEU A 154 8.96 9.15 6.19
N ILE A 155 9.07 8.68 4.94
CA ILE A 155 9.47 9.54 3.81
C ILE A 155 8.44 10.67 3.64
N GLY A 156 7.14 10.39 3.73
CA GLY A 156 6.09 11.40 3.70
C GLY A 156 6.24 12.45 4.79
N ILE A 157 6.41 12.00 6.02
CA ILE A 157 6.56 12.86 7.20
C ILE A 157 7.79 13.79 7.09
N PHE A 158 8.94 13.25 6.67
CA PHE A 158 10.20 14.01 6.71
C PHE A 158 10.59 14.65 5.37
N LEU A 159 10.27 14.01 4.25
CA LEU A 159 10.76 14.39 2.94
C LEU A 159 9.64 14.69 1.93
N GLY A 160 8.36 14.52 2.31
CA GLY A 160 7.24 14.64 1.39
C GLY A 160 7.23 15.96 0.63
N ARG A 161 7.44 17.08 1.32
CA ARG A 161 7.53 18.43 0.73
C ARG A 161 8.72 18.61 -0.23
N GLN A 162 9.82 17.90 0.01
CA GLN A 162 10.98 17.93 -0.89
C GLN A 162 10.80 16.98 -2.05
N LEU A 163 10.27 15.77 -1.79
CA LEU A 163 10.05 14.75 -2.80
C LEU A 163 9.11 15.24 -3.91
N THR A 164 7.98 15.83 -3.55
CA THR A 164 7.01 16.36 -4.51
C THR A 164 7.54 17.57 -5.29
N ARG A 165 8.54 18.28 -4.75
CA ARG A 165 9.22 19.37 -5.45
C ARG A 165 10.19 18.89 -6.54
N PHE A 166 10.88 17.75 -6.31
CA PHE A 166 11.89 17.24 -7.25
C PHE A 166 11.33 16.21 -8.22
N VAL A 167 10.35 15.41 -7.79
CA VAL A 167 9.76 14.35 -8.62
C VAL A 167 8.25 14.57 -8.66
N PRO A 168 7.71 15.06 -9.78
CA PRO A 168 6.26 15.17 -9.95
C PRO A 168 5.57 13.82 -9.73
N LEU A 169 4.49 13.79 -8.95
CA LEU A 169 3.70 12.59 -8.61
C LEU A 169 3.32 11.78 -9.85
N PHE A 170 3.06 12.47 -10.95
CA PHE A 170 2.78 11.86 -12.25
C PHE A 170 3.80 10.81 -12.71
N TYR A 171 5.12 11.06 -12.52
CA TYR A 171 6.15 10.09 -12.90
C TYR A 171 6.18 8.90 -11.94
N ILE A 172 5.91 9.14 -10.66
CA ILE A 172 5.86 8.09 -9.64
C ILE A 172 4.70 7.12 -9.93
N HIS A 173 3.49 7.65 -10.19
CA HIS A 173 2.33 6.84 -10.53
C HIS A 173 2.53 6.05 -11.83
N ARG A 174 3.16 6.65 -12.84
CA ARG A 174 3.49 5.92 -14.07
C ARG A 174 4.49 4.80 -13.83
N ALA A 175 5.52 5.02 -13.02
CA ALA A 175 6.48 3.98 -12.69
C ALA A 175 5.82 2.81 -11.93
N ALA A 176 4.94 3.11 -10.97
CA ALA A 176 4.15 2.11 -10.27
C ALA A 176 3.21 1.35 -11.22
N GLY A 177 2.52 2.07 -12.13
CA GLY A 177 1.64 1.48 -13.12
C GLY A 177 2.37 0.51 -14.06
N VAL A 178 3.53 0.90 -14.59
CA VAL A 178 4.36 0.01 -15.42
C VAL A 178 4.81 -1.22 -14.61
N LEU A 179 5.23 -1.03 -13.36
CA LEU A 179 5.63 -2.14 -12.49
C LEU A 179 4.46 -3.13 -12.30
N PHE A 180 3.25 -2.66 -12.02
CA PHE A 180 2.08 -3.51 -11.89
C PHE A 180 1.78 -4.29 -13.18
N LEU A 181 1.92 -3.68 -14.36
CA LEU A 181 1.74 -4.37 -15.63
C LEU A 181 2.79 -5.46 -15.85
N VAL A 182 4.04 -5.21 -15.47
CA VAL A 182 5.11 -6.22 -15.53
C VAL A 182 4.79 -7.41 -14.60
N PHE A 183 4.31 -7.14 -13.37
CA PHE A 183 3.87 -8.20 -12.46
C PHE A 183 2.66 -8.95 -12.99
N ALA A 184 1.67 -8.26 -13.55
CA ALA A 184 0.51 -8.91 -14.18
C ALA A 184 0.95 -9.89 -15.26
N ALA A 185 1.84 -9.46 -16.17
CA ALA A 185 2.38 -10.31 -17.23
C ALA A 185 3.17 -11.51 -16.67
N GLY A 186 4.04 -11.28 -15.69
CA GLY A 186 4.83 -12.34 -15.05
C GLY A 186 3.98 -13.39 -14.33
N ILE A 187 2.96 -12.95 -13.58
CA ILE A 187 2.04 -13.85 -12.86
C ILE A 187 1.17 -14.62 -13.85
N THR A 188 0.70 -13.96 -14.91
CA THR A 188 -0.05 -14.63 -15.98
C THR A 188 0.80 -15.72 -16.63
N TRP A 189 2.04 -15.41 -17.00
CA TRP A 189 2.97 -16.38 -17.54
C TRP A 189 3.12 -17.59 -16.60
N GLN A 190 3.38 -17.37 -15.30
CA GLN A 190 3.50 -18.44 -14.32
C GLN A 190 2.20 -19.24 -14.09
N ALA A 191 1.04 -18.67 -14.36
CA ALA A 191 -0.23 -19.39 -14.24
C ALA A 191 -0.40 -20.43 -15.33
N PHE A 192 0.14 -20.19 -16.53
CA PHE A 192 0.00 -21.10 -17.69
C PHE A 192 1.20 -22.01 -17.90
N THR A 193 2.36 -21.75 -17.30
CA THR A 193 3.59 -22.52 -17.49
C THR A 193 4.01 -23.33 -16.24
N GLY A 194 3.42 -23.08 -15.10
CA GLY A 194 3.73 -23.74 -13.81
C GLY A 194 2.56 -24.49 -13.27
#